data_5549bf435d71d7fc7932d7c370834c90
#
_entry.id   5549bf435d71d7fc7932d7c370834c90
#
_cell.length_a   1.000
_cell.length_b   1.000
_cell.length_c   1.000
_cell.angle_alpha   90.00
_cell.angle_beta   90.00
_cell.angle_gamma   90.00
#
_symmetry.space_group_name_H-M   'P 1'
#
loop_
_entity.id
_entity.type
_entity.pdbx_description
1 polymer ?
#
loop_
_entity_poly.entity_id
_entity_poly.type
_entity_poly.pdbx_seq_one_letter_code
_entity_poly.pdbx_strand_id
1 'polypeptide(L)'
;MLKNFIRSSVARTMAGAAIVAMVNTSAQSCTSIVLAASDGGRVYGRTMEFGIPLHSQVLKMPRGYSSVGVGPDGTPGKGKSWTSKYAVVGANVFGLPYYVDGMNEAGLAGGLLNAPNSAVYQDVPAGQEANSIGPHQLLTYVLTNFATVDEVRAALASMY
;
A
#
# COMPACT_ATOMS: atom_id res chain seq x y z
N MET A 1 31.99 31.58 -42.66
CA MET A 1 30.92 30.53 -42.78
C MET A 1 31.09 29.35 -41.83
N LEU A 2 32.27 28.82 -41.59
CA LEU A 2 32.53 27.62 -40.79
C LEU A 2 32.18 27.79 -39.28
N LYS A 3 32.45 28.97 -38.68
CA LYS A 3 32.16 29.24 -37.24
C LYS A 3 30.67 29.25 -36.87
N ASN A 4 29.79 29.61 -37.79
CA ASN A 4 28.33 29.59 -37.54
C ASN A 4 27.71 28.20 -37.65
N PHE A 5 28.32 27.31 -38.44
CA PHE A 5 27.88 25.94 -38.60
C PHE A 5 28.14 25.12 -37.33
N ILE A 6 29.33 25.29 -36.73
CA ILE A 6 29.71 24.62 -35.49
C ILE A 6 28.83 25.05 -34.30
N ARG A 7 28.51 26.36 -34.19
CA ARG A 7 27.64 26.87 -33.13
C ARG A 7 26.20 26.34 -33.19
N SER A 8 25.66 26.18 -34.40
CA SER A 8 24.30 25.65 -34.57
C SER A 8 24.21 24.13 -34.27
N SER A 9 25.25 23.38 -34.58
CA SER A 9 25.30 21.94 -34.28
C SER A 9 25.44 21.66 -32.79
N VAL A 10 26.30 22.40 -32.09
CA VAL A 10 26.45 22.26 -30.63
C VAL A 10 25.19 22.63 -29.89
N ALA A 11 24.50 23.71 -30.28
CA ALA A 11 23.24 24.13 -29.67
C ALA A 11 22.11 23.09 -29.85
N ARG A 12 22.04 22.44 -31.03
CA ARG A 12 21.06 21.38 -31.30
C ARG A 12 21.34 20.09 -30.52
N THR A 13 22.62 19.74 -30.35
CA THR A 13 23.01 18.55 -29.58
C THR A 13 22.75 18.73 -28.07
N MET A 14 22.97 19.94 -27.54
CA MET A 14 22.66 20.27 -26.15
C MET A 14 21.16 20.31 -25.87
N ALA A 15 20.33 20.80 -26.79
CA ALA A 15 18.88 20.77 -26.65
C ALA A 15 18.32 19.35 -26.68
N GLY A 16 18.86 18.47 -27.53
CA GLY A 16 18.48 17.05 -27.54
C GLY A 16 18.87 16.31 -26.27
N ALA A 17 20.06 16.55 -25.71
CA ALA A 17 20.51 15.95 -24.46
C ALA A 17 19.71 16.44 -23.24
N ALA A 18 19.26 17.69 -23.21
CA ALA A 18 18.44 18.22 -22.14
C ALA A 18 17.03 17.62 -22.13
N ILE A 19 16.44 17.29 -23.28
CA ILE A 19 15.12 16.66 -23.38
C ILE A 19 15.18 15.20 -22.91
N VAL A 20 16.25 14.48 -23.20
CA VAL A 20 16.43 13.07 -22.76
C VAL A 20 16.67 12.99 -21.24
N ALA A 21 17.29 13.99 -20.62
CA ALA A 21 17.52 14.03 -19.17
C ALA A 21 16.25 14.29 -18.34
N MET A 22 15.16 14.80 -18.95
CA MET A 22 13.91 15.10 -18.25
C MET A 22 12.91 13.93 -18.20
N VAL A 23 13.20 12.77 -18.82
CA VAL A 23 12.26 11.63 -18.92
C VAL A 23 12.53 10.55 -17.88
N ASN A 24 13.51 10.72 -17.00
CA ASN A 24 13.78 9.76 -15.92
C ASN A 24 13.07 10.11 -14.59
N THR A 25 11.83 10.51 -14.63
CA THR A 25 10.97 10.36 -13.44
C THR A 25 10.49 8.91 -13.45
N SER A 26 11.19 8.05 -12.71
CA SER A 26 10.64 6.74 -12.37
C SER A 26 9.27 6.98 -11.72
N ALA A 27 8.21 6.62 -12.42
CA ALA A 27 6.86 6.63 -11.87
C ALA A 27 6.85 5.63 -10.70
N GLN A 28 7.00 6.12 -9.47
CA GLN A 28 6.86 5.32 -8.26
C GLN A 28 5.37 5.21 -7.95
N SER A 29 4.65 4.45 -8.75
CA SER A 29 3.21 4.29 -8.59
C SER A 29 2.85 2.81 -8.65
N CYS A 30 2.40 2.28 -7.51
CA CYS A 30 1.82 0.95 -7.45
C CYS A 30 0.54 0.90 -8.29
N THR A 31 0.34 -0.16 -9.05
CA THR A 31 -0.87 -0.42 -9.83
C THR A 31 -1.56 -1.67 -9.31
N SER A 32 -2.87 -1.66 -9.21
CA SER A 32 -3.66 -2.86 -8.91
C SER A 32 -4.71 -3.11 -9.99
N ILE A 33 -4.99 -4.39 -10.26
CA ILE A 33 -6.00 -4.83 -11.21
C ILE A 33 -6.87 -5.92 -10.59
N VAL A 34 -8.14 -5.94 -10.97
CA VAL A 34 -9.06 -7.03 -10.66
C VAL A 34 -9.67 -7.51 -11.96
N LEU A 35 -9.50 -8.79 -12.26
CA LEU A 35 -10.07 -9.43 -13.42
C LEU A 35 -11.22 -10.34 -13.01
N ALA A 36 -12.32 -10.28 -13.76
CA ALA A 36 -13.44 -11.22 -13.61
C ALA A 36 -13.18 -12.46 -14.46
N ALA A 37 -13.29 -13.64 -13.86
CA ALA A 37 -13.28 -14.90 -14.57
C ALA A 37 -14.70 -15.30 -15.02
N SER A 38 -14.80 -16.15 -16.03
CA SER A 38 -16.09 -16.59 -16.58
C SER A 38 -16.93 -17.44 -15.63
N ASP A 39 -16.29 -18.05 -14.62
CA ASP A 39 -16.93 -18.84 -13.56
C ASP A 39 -17.41 -17.98 -12.35
N GLY A 40 -17.30 -16.64 -12.46
CA GLY A 40 -17.63 -15.70 -11.38
C GLY A 40 -16.49 -15.42 -10.41
N GLY A 41 -15.36 -16.10 -10.53
CA GLY A 41 -14.15 -15.82 -9.75
C GLY A 41 -13.59 -14.43 -10.01
N ARG A 42 -12.70 -13.99 -9.12
CA ARG A 42 -11.93 -12.76 -9.25
C ARG A 42 -10.45 -13.06 -9.09
N VAL A 43 -9.63 -12.49 -9.97
CA VAL A 43 -8.18 -12.51 -9.85
C VAL A 43 -7.73 -11.11 -9.51
N TYR A 44 -7.11 -10.97 -8.35
CA TYR A 44 -6.46 -9.72 -7.92
C TYR A 44 -4.96 -9.82 -8.22
N GLY A 45 -4.40 -8.77 -8.77
CA GLY A 45 -2.97 -8.65 -9.01
C GLY A 45 -2.51 -7.21 -8.83
N ARG A 46 -1.23 -7.04 -8.52
CA ARG A 46 -0.64 -5.71 -8.37
C ARG A 46 0.84 -5.70 -8.73
N THR A 47 1.35 -4.52 -9.04
CA THR A 47 2.76 -4.19 -9.02
C THR A 47 3.12 -3.45 -7.73
N MET A 48 4.37 -3.55 -7.28
CA MET A 48 4.86 -2.83 -6.12
C MET A 48 6.16 -2.12 -6.48
N GLU A 49 6.06 -0.81 -6.67
CA GLU A 49 7.20 0.07 -6.94
C GLU A 49 7.46 0.94 -5.70
N PHE A 50 8.62 0.78 -5.07
CA PHE A 50 8.93 1.50 -3.82
C PHE A 50 10.31 2.15 -3.79
N GLY A 51 11.13 2.00 -4.85
CA GLY A 51 12.43 2.65 -4.97
C GLY A 51 13.55 2.09 -4.10
N ILE A 52 13.25 1.22 -3.12
CA ILE A 52 14.22 0.50 -2.27
C ILE A 52 13.81 -0.96 -2.12
N PRO A 53 14.75 -1.88 -1.81
CA PRO A 53 14.43 -3.28 -1.54
C PRO A 53 13.51 -3.43 -0.32
N LEU A 54 12.37 -4.06 -0.50
CA LEU A 54 11.36 -4.24 0.55
C LEU A 54 11.60 -5.47 1.42
N HIS A 55 12.46 -6.39 0.99
CA HIS A 55 12.73 -7.67 1.66
C HIS A 55 11.46 -8.42 2.05
N SER A 56 10.46 -8.40 1.15
CA SER A 56 9.16 -9.01 1.38
C SER A 56 9.27 -10.51 1.61
N GLN A 57 8.50 -11.00 2.55
CA GLN A 57 8.39 -12.41 2.89
C GLN A 57 6.92 -12.81 2.86
N VAL A 58 6.66 -14.10 2.66
CA VAL A 58 5.31 -14.65 2.84
C VAL A 58 5.03 -14.75 4.33
N LEU A 59 4.00 -14.04 4.76
CA LEU A 59 3.50 -14.04 6.13
C LEU A 59 2.20 -14.85 6.19
N LYS A 60 2.08 -15.76 7.16
CA LYS A 60 0.86 -16.49 7.47
C LYS A 60 0.41 -16.14 8.88
N MET A 61 -0.82 -15.66 9.02
CA MET A 61 -1.43 -15.33 10.31
C MET A 61 -2.63 -16.26 10.55
N PRO A 62 -2.66 -17.04 11.64
CA PRO A 62 -3.77 -17.94 11.95
C PRO A 62 -4.98 -17.18 12.51
N ARG A 63 -6.13 -17.82 12.56
CA ARG A 63 -7.24 -17.39 13.42
C ARG A 63 -6.79 -17.31 14.88
N GLY A 64 -7.41 -16.43 15.66
CA GLY A 64 -7.11 -16.26 17.08
C GLY A 64 -5.81 -15.50 17.38
N TYR A 65 -5.09 -15.01 16.36
CA TYR A 65 -3.91 -14.18 16.57
C TYR A 65 -4.32 -12.79 17.09
N SER A 66 -3.77 -12.39 18.24
CA SER A 66 -4.04 -11.08 18.83
C SER A 66 -3.06 -10.04 18.30
N SER A 67 -3.59 -8.90 17.91
CA SER A 67 -2.84 -7.75 17.38
C SER A 67 -3.24 -6.48 18.10
N VAL A 68 -2.30 -5.53 18.17
CA VAL A 68 -2.55 -4.19 18.68
C VAL A 68 -1.95 -3.19 17.70
N GLY A 69 -2.73 -2.19 17.33
CA GLY A 69 -2.32 -1.12 16.45
C GLY A 69 -1.34 -0.14 17.09
N VAL A 70 -0.69 0.65 16.28
CA VAL A 70 0.04 1.84 16.74
C VAL A 70 -0.93 2.97 17.03
N GLY A 71 -0.60 3.78 18.01
CA GLY A 71 -1.36 4.99 18.31
C GLY A 71 -1.16 6.09 17.26
N PRO A 72 -1.93 7.18 17.33
CA PRO A 72 -1.85 8.29 16.38
C PRO A 72 -0.47 8.96 16.32
N ASP A 73 0.27 8.91 17.42
CA ASP A 73 1.66 9.38 17.54
C ASP A 73 2.71 8.38 17.06
N GLY A 74 2.28 7.22 16.54
CA GLY A 74 3.16 6.12 16.14
C GLY A 74 3.61 5.21 17.29
N THR A 75 3.13 5.42 18.52
CA THR A 75 3.50 4.57 19.67
C THR A 75 2.93 3.16 19.53
N PRO A 76 3.76 2.10 19.55
CA PRO A 76 3.29 0.73 19.46
C PRO A 76 2.34 0.36 20.61
N GLY A 77 1.29 -0.39 20.30
CA GLY A 77 0.35 -0.92 21.28
C GLY A 77 -0.62 0.09 21.87
N LYS A 78 -0.76 1.29 21.29
CA LYS A 78 -1.67 2.34 21.74
C LYS A 78 -2.90 2.54 20.86
N GLY A 79 -2.95 1.89 19.70
CA GLY A 79 -4.08 1.91 18.79
C GLY A 79 -5.08 0.78 19.09
N LYS A 80 -5.92 0.49 18.10
CA LYS A 80 -6.95 -0.54 18.15
C LYS A 80 -6.38 -1.93 18.43
N SER A 81 -7.02 -2.65 19.35
CA SER A 81 -6.75 -4.07 19.59
C SER A 81 -7.76 -4.95 18.86
N TRP A 82 -7.32 -6.08 18.29
CA TRP A 82 -8.22 -7.07 17.67
C TRP A 82 -7.65 -8.47 17.74
N THR A 83 -8.52 -9.45 17.52
CA THR A 83 -8.15 -10.85 17.37
C THR A 83 -8.60 -11.34 16.00
N SER A 84 -7.73 -12.00 15.26
CA SER A 84 -7.98 -12.48 13.90
C SER A 84 -9.14 -13.47 13.87
N LYS A 85 -10.20 -13.13 13.15
CA LYS A 85 -11.34 -14.03 12.86
C LYS A 85 -11.03 -14.99 11.70
N TYR A 86 -10.24 -14.51 10.74
CA TYR A 86 -9.87 -15.26 9.54
C TYR A 86 -8.37 -15.47 9.49
N ALA A 87 -7.96 -16.64 9.02
CA ALA A 87 -6.58 -16.89 8.66
C ALA A 87 -6.24 -16.13 7.36
N VAL A 88 -5.03 -15.61 7.29
CA VAL A 88 -4.54 -14.78 6.18
C VAL A 88 -3.19 -15.29 5.71
N VAL A 89 -2.96 -15.24 4.40
CA VAL A 89 -1.65 -15.38 3.79
C VAL A 89 -1.39 -14.19 2.86
N GLY A 90 -0.17 -13.69 2.88
CA GLY A 90 0.18 -12.53 2.05
C GLY A 90 1.64 -12.14 2.18
N ALA A 91 1.99 -10.99 1.60
CA ALA A 91 3.32 -10.44 1.65
C ALA A 91 3.43 -9.34 2.71
N ASN A 92 4.54 -9.34 3.43
CA ASN A 92 4.95 -8.24 4.30
C ASN A 92 6.02 -7.38 3.64
N VAL A 93 6.51 -6.37 4.35
CA VAL A 93 7.70 -5.59 4.01
C VAL A 93 8.57 -5.43 5.24
N PHE A 94 9.89 -5.37 5.03
CA PHE A 94 10.90 -5.12 6.09
C PHE A 94 10.83 -6.10 7.26
N GLY A 95 10.31 -7.31 7.06
CA GLY A 95 10.10 -8.29 8.12
C GLY A 95 9.03 -7.91 9.15
N LEU A 96 8.20 -6.91 8.87
CA LEU A 96 7.19 -6.41 9.80
C LEU A 96 5.97 -7.35 9.87
N PRO A 97 5.27 -7.44 11.01
CA PRO A 97 4.19 -8.40 11.22
C PRO A 97 2.84 -7.90 10.69
N TYR A 98 2.83 -7.27 9.52
CA TYR A 98 1.62 -6.80 8.86
C TYR A 98 1.71 -6.95 7.34
N TYR A 99 0.53 -7.02 6.70
CA TYR A 99 0.40 -7.26 5.26
C TYR A 99 0.45 -5.96 4.46
N VAL A 100 1.15 -6.01 3.35
CA VAL A 100 1.03 -5.00 2.27
C VAL A 100 0.24 -5.55 1.09
N ASP A 101 0.06 -6.87 1.03
CA ASP A 101 -0.72 -7.61 0.05
C ASP A 101 -1.16 -8.94 0.66
N GLY A 102 -2.35 -9.43 0.35
CA GLY A 102 -2.79 -10.72 0.87
C GLY A 102 -4.23 -11.07 0.57
N MET A 103 -4.57 -12.28 1.03
CA MET A 103 -5.93 -12.83 0.95
C MET A 103 -6.23 -13.61 2.23
N ASN A 104 -7.47 -13.52 2.70
CA ASN A 104 -7.94 -14.36 3.79
C ASN A 104 -8.67 -15.61 3.28
N GLU A 105 -8.95 -16.52 4.18
CA GLU A 105 -9.61 -17.78 3.88
C GLU A 105 -11.08 -17.64 3.44
N ALA A 106 -11.70 -16.47 3.64
CA ALA A 106 -13.04 -16.17 3.11
C ALA A 106 -13.00 -15.64 1.66
N GLY A 107 -11.79 -15.46 1.08
CA GLY A 107 -11.60 -14.96 -0.28
C GLY A 107 -11.53 -13.44 -0.40
N LEU A 108 -11.55 -12.69 0.71
CA LEU A 108 -11.29 -11.25 0.65
C LEU A 108 -9.79 -11.03 0.41
N ALA A 109 -9.47 -10.32 -0.67
CA ALA A 109 -8.11 -9.96 -1.05
C ALA A 109 -7.95 -8.44 -1.14
N GLY A 110 -6.72 -7.96 -0.94
CA GLY A 110 -6.41 -6.54 -1.07
C GLY A 110 -4.93 -6.24 -0.94
N GLY A 111 -4.57 -4.98 -1.20
CA GLY A 111 -3.20 -4.50 -1.09
C GLY A 111 -3.14 -3.03 -0.69
N LEU A 112 -2.05 -2.62 -0.05
CA LEU A 112 -1.75 -1.23 0.24
C LEU A 112 -1.03 -0.61 -0.96
N LEU A 113 -1.56 0.48 -1.48
CA LEU A 113 -0.93 1.28 -2.52
C LEU A 113 -0.41 2.57 -1.87
N ASN A 114 0.86 2.88 -2.12
CA ASN A 114 1.45 4.11 -1.63
C ASN A 114 0.95 5.31 -2.47
N ALA A 115 0.48 6.37 -1.81
CA ALA A 115 0.03 7.61 -2.44
C ALA A 115 0.86 8.79 -1.87
N PRO A 116 2.15 8.89 -2.23
CA PRO A 116 3.03 9.91 -1.68
C PRO A 116 2.50 11.32 -2.00
N ASN A 117 2.57 12.21 -1.02
CA ASN A 117 2.17 13.61 -1.12
C ASN A 117 0.67 13.88 -1.41
N SER A 118 -0.17 12.86 -1.44
CA SER A 118 -1.62 13.00 -1.70
C SER A 118 -2.50 12.36 -0.64
N ALA A 119 -1.95 11.49 0.21
CA ALA A 119 -2.71 10.89 1.31
C ALA A 119 -2.94 11.92 2.44
N VAL A 120 -4.20 12.06 2.84
CA VAL A 120 -4.60 12.84 4.02
C VAL A 120 -5.21 11.86 5.01
N TYR A 121 -4.67 11.84 6.22
CA TYR A 121 -5.14 10.99 7.30
C TYR A 121 -6.06 11.78 8.23
N GLN A 122 -6.97 11.05 8.88
CA GLN A 122 -7.89 11.65 9.84
C GLN A 122 -7.15 12.03 11.13
N ASP A 123 -7.53 13.15 11.74
CA ASP A 123 -7.15 13.45 13.10
C ASP A 123 -7.89 12.51 14.07
N VAL A 124 -7.18 11.97 15.04
CA VAL A 124 -7.78 11.12 16.08
C VAL A 124 -8.11 11.98 17.29
N PRO A 125 -9.41 12.13 17.64
CA PRO A 125 -9.77 12.88 18.83
C PRO A 125 -9.20 12.27 20.11
N ALA A 126 -8.86 13.09 21.07
CA ALA A 126 -8.37 12.64 22.37
C ALA A 126 -9.35 11.65 23.02
N GLY A 127 -8.84 10.53 23.52
CA GLY A 127 -9.65 9.44 24.09
C GLY A 127 -10.21 8.46 23.06
N GLN A 128 -9.92 8.64 21.75
CA GLN A 128 -10.31 7.72 20.68
C GLN A 128 -9.12 6.90 20.13
N GLU A 129 -7.99 6.93 20.79
CA GLU A 129 -6.76 6.23 20.35
C GLU A 129 -7.00 4.72 20.18
N ALA A 130 -7.78 4.11 21.05
CA ALA A 130 -8.17 2.70 20.97
C ALA A 130 -9.08 2.35 19.77
N ASN A 131 -9.63 3.35 19.08
CA ASN A 131 -10.42 3.20 17.86
C ASN A 131 -9.64 3.59 16.59
N SER A 132 -8.37 3.97 16.75
CA SER A 132 -7.52 4.31 15.63
C SER A 132 -6.66 3.13 15.17
N ILE A 133 -6.27 3.15 13.90
CA ILE A 133 -5.36 2.16 13.33
C ILE A 133 -4.37 2.86 12.40
N GLY A 134 -3.09 2.50 12.52
CA GLY A 134 -2.06 3.04 11.63
C GLY A 134 -2.31 2.62 10.16
N PRO A 135 -2.10 3.51 9.19
CA PRO A 135 -2.38 3.23 7.77
C PRO A 135 -1.71 1.95 7.26
N HIS A 136 -0.48 1.68 7.71
CA HIS A 136 0.28 0.49 7.34
C HIS A 136 -0.27 -0.82 7.95
N GLN A 137 -1.11 -0.74 8.99
CA GLN A 137 -1.73 -1.90 9.64
C GLN A 137 -3.17 -2.14 9.18
N LEU A 138 -3.77 -1.17 8.46
CA LEU A 138 -5.17 -1.22 8.05
C LEU A 138 -5.49 -2.50 7.26
N LEU A 139 -4.65 -2.87 6.30
CA LEU A 139 -4.89 -4.08 5.51
C LEU A 139 -4.88 -5.35 6.36
N THR A 140 -3.98 -5.42 7.35
CA THR A 140 -3.92 -6.54 8.29
C THR A 140 -5.22 -6.66 9.09
N TYR A 141 -5.72 -5.54 9.61
CA TYR A 141 -7.00 -5.50 10.31
C TYR A 141 -8.16 -5.92 9.40
N VAL A 142 -8.21 -5.40 8.18
CA VAL A 142 -9.25 -5.71 7.19
C VAL A 142 -9.25 -7.21 6.87
N LEU A 143 -8.13 -7.77 6.47
CA LEU A 143 -8.05 -9.18 6.05
C LEU A 143 -8.28 -10.15 7.22
N THR A 144 -7.90 -9.78 8.44
CA THR A 144 -8.08 -10.65 9.60
C THR A 144 -9.49 -10.60 10.19
N ASN A 145 -10.33 -9.60 9.89
CA ASN A 145 -11.61 -9.42 10.58
C ASN A 145 -12.85 -9.50 9.69
N PHE A 146 -12.75 -9.34 8.38
CA PHE A 146 -13.88 -9.25 7.46
C PHE A 146 -13.83 -10.27 6.35
N ALA A 147 -15.01 -10.72 5.88
CA ALA A 147 -15.16 -11.62 4.75
C ALA A 147 -15.48 -10.87 3.44
N THR A 148 -16.09 -9.70 3.53
CA THR A 148 -16.62 -8.97 2.38
C THR A 148 -16.23 -7.49 2.40
N VAL A 149 -16.24 -6.87 1.23
CA VAL A 149 -16.00 -5.42 1.08
C VAL A 149 -17.09 -4.60 1.80
N ASP A 150 -18.34 -5.08 1.82
CA ASP A 150 -19.43 -4.35 2.48
C ASP A 150 -19.28 -4.36 4.01
N GLU A 151 -18.82 -5.44 4.60
CA GLU A 151 -18.45 -5.47 6.01
C GLU A 151 -17.31 -4.48 6.33
N VAL A 152 -16.29 -4.40 5.46
CA VAL A 152 -15.20 -3.43 5.59
C VAL A 152 -15.72 -2.00 5.56
N ARG A 153 -16.57 -1.65 4.59
CA ARG A 153 -17.16 -0.30 4.48
C ARG A 153 -17.94 0.09 5.74
N ALA A 154 -18.76 -0.83 6.24
CA ALA A 154 -19.54 -0.59 7.46
C ALA A 154 -18.65 -0.35 8.69
N ALA A 155 -17.58 -1.14 8.84
CA ALA A 155 -16.68 -1.03 9.98
C ALA A 155 -15.82 0.24 9.95
N LEU A 156 -15.30 0.62 8.78
CA LEU A 156 -14.43 1.80 8.65
C LEU A 156 -15.17 3.13 8.87
N ALA A 157 -16.49 3.15 8.73
CA ALA A 157 -17.29 4.36 9.00
C ALA A 157 -17.21 4.86 10.46
N SER A 158 -16.79 4.02 11.41
CA SER A 158 -16.68 4.31 12.85
C SER A 158 -15.24 4.27 13.38
N MET A 159 -14.24 4.28 12.52
CA MET A 159 -12.81 4.23 12.89
C MET A 159 -12.07 5.49 12.45
N TYR A 160 -10.94 5.71 13.09
CA TYR A 160 -9.97 6.76 12.76
C TYR A 160 -8.67 6.18 12.26
#